data_3b68e4ae4b17d79195a91b66f6a3a0fa
#
_entry.id   3b68e4ae4b17d79195a91b66f6a3a0fa
#
_cell.length_a   1.000
_cell.length_b   1.000
_cell.length_c   1.000
_cell.angle_alpha   90.00
_cell.angle_beta   90.00
_cell.angle_gamma   90.00
#
_symmetry.space_group_name_H-M   'P 1'
#
loop_
_entity.id
_entity.type
_entity.pdbx_description
1 polymer ?
#
loop_
_entity_poly.entity_id
_entity_poly.type
_entity_poly.pdbx_seq_one_letter_code
_entity_poly.pdbx_strand_id
1 'polypeptide(L)'
;MRKEYEHNMSETTYALGHSPAEVQRLKSQGAMLRPITERLLRNVGIDAGMRILDLGCGAGDVSMLAAELVGPEGSIVGIDRSQEVLNVAKERAREGGLHHISFVQASIEAFSAREPFDLVIGRYILIHQSEPVTLLRNAARLVRPGGALAFHEVRVGDDTGSFPHVPLWDRTANLIRNAFQSSLQNYYAADRLVQHFSEAGLPYPHLFCEKLVGGSADSPLYGWLAELLQSLQPQLDRMRIVPGDTFTMEGLENRLRDAVVEARSQIFGPAQVCAWARL
;
A
#
# COMPACT_ATOMS: atom_id res chain seq x y z
N MET A 1 -19.84 -4.77 -44.83
CA MET A 1 -19.16 -5.50 -43.75
C MET A 1 -18.57 -4.48 -42.79
N ARG A 2 -19.28 -4.14 -41.71
CA ARG A 2 -18.78 -3.29 -40.61
C ARG A 2 -18.11 -4.25 -39.63
N LYS A 3 -16.80 -4.08 -39.37
CA LYS A 3 -16.10 -4.75 -38.26
C LYS A 3 -16.44 -3.98 -36.97
N GLU A 4 -17.16 -4.65 -36.10
CA GLU A 4 -17.36 -4.22 -34.71
C GLU A 4 -16.00 -4.31 -34.01
N TYR A 5 -15.49 -3.15 -33.58
CA TYR A 5 -14.41 -3.09 -32.59
C TYR A 5 -15.05 -3.22 -31.22
N GLU A 6 -15.04 -4.43 -30.67
CA GLU A 6 -15.29 -4.62 -29.24
C GLU A 6 -14.20 -3.86 -28.48
N HIS A 7 -14.65 -2.85 -27.78
CA HIS A 7 -13.83 -2.10 -26.83
C HIS A 7 -13.65 -2.98 -25.60
N ASN A 8 -12.56 -3.73 -25.57
CA ASN A 8 -12.12 -4.49 -24.42
C ASN A 8 -11.72 -3.46 -23.33
N MET A 9 -12.64 -3.17 -22.41
CA MET A 9 -12.33 -2.38 -21.23
C MET A 9 -11.27 -3.15 -20.45
N SER A 10 -10.03 -2.68 -20.50
CA SER A 10 -8.91 -3.26 -19.77
C SER A 10 -9.21 -3.23 -18.28
N GLU A 11 -9.50 -4.39 -17.71
CA GLU A 11 -9.39 -4.61 -16.28
C GLU A 11 -7.99 -4.15 -15.85
N THR A 12 -7.94 -3.15 -14.98
CA THR A 12 -6.70 -2.69 -14.36
C THR A 12 -6.18 -3.80 -13.45
N THR A 13 -5.37 -4.68 -14.01
CA THR A 13 -4.77 -5.80 -13.28
C THR A 13 -3.79 -5.24 -12.25
N TYR A 14 -3.98 -5.59 -10.98
CA TYR A 14 -3.03 -5.29 -9.91
C TYR A 14 -1.64 -5.82 -10.29
N ALA A 15 -0.63 -4.94 -10.30
CA ALA A 15 0.69 -5.23 -10.87
C ALA A 15 1.40 -6.42 -10.22
N LEU A 16 1.12 -6.72 -8.95
CA LEU A 16 1.79 -7.77 -8.17
C LEU A 16 1.02 -9.09 -8.11
N GLY A 17 -0.25 -9.13 -8.60
CA GLY A 17 -1.08 -10.33 -8.56
C GLY A 17 -1.59 -10.72 -7.16
N HIS A 18 -2.08 -11.96 -6.99
CA HIS A 18 -2.69 -12.45 -5.74
C HIS A 18 -2.20 -13.86 -5.36
N SER A 19 -0.96 -14.20 -5.71
CA SER A 19 -0.37 -15.50 -5.35
C SER A 19 -0.22 -15.69 -3.83
N PRO A 20 -0.09 -16.92 -3.31
CA PRO A 20 0.22 -17.16 -1.89
C PRO A 20 1.49 -16.44 -1.42
N ALA A 21 2.50 -16.33 -2.28
CA ALA A 21 3.72 -15.57 -2.00
C ALA A 21 3.41 -14.07 -1.85
N GLU A 22 2.55 -13.50 -2.70
CA GLU A 22 2.12 -12.11 -2.57
C GLU A 22 1.32 -11.86 -1.29
N VAL A 23 0.44 -12.78 -0.90
CA VAL A 23 -0.29 -12.69 0.37
C VAL A 23 0.68 -12.67 1.56
N GLN A 24 1.73 -13.52 1.54
CA GLN A 24 2.75 -13.52 2.59
C GLN A 24 3.54 -12.21 2.61
N ARG A 25 3.94 -11.71 1.45
CA ARG A 25 4.60 -10.41 1.31
C ARG A 25 3.73 -9.27 1.87
N LEU A 26 2.42 -9.25 1.59
CA LEU A 26 1.50 -8.26 2.13
C LEU A 26 1.44 -8.31 3.66
N LYS A 27 1.48 -9.51 4.28
CA LYS A 27 1.54 -9.65 5.73
C LYS A 27 2.83 -9.08 6.31
N SER A 28 3.98 -9.43 5.73
CA SER A 28 5.29 -8.90 6.15
C SER A 28 5.34 -7.38 6.03
N GLN A 29 4.87 -6.85 4.90
CA GLN A 29 4.75 -5.41 4.67
C GLN A 29 3.80 -4.74 5.66
N GLY A 30 2.63 -5.37 5.92
CA GLY A 30 1.64 -4.87 6.87
C GLY A 30 2.23 -4.70 8.27
N ALA A 31 2.94 -5.71 8.77
CA ALA A 31 3.62 -5.68 10.07
C ALA A 31 4.68 -4.57 10.14
N MET A 32 5.50 -4.46 9.09
CA MET A 32 6.57 -3.46 8.99
C MET A 32 6.04 -2.02 8.96
N LEU A 33 4.92 -1.79 8.25
CA LEU A 33 4.32 -0.46 8.09
C LEU A 33 3.31 -0.10 9.20
N ARG A 34 2.93 -1.06 10.04
CA ARG A 34 1.94 -0.88 11.10
C ARG A 34 2.21 0.35 11.97
N PRO A 35 3.43 0.64 12.49
CA PRO A 35 3.67 1.81 13.34
C PRO A 35 3.36 3.13 12.65
N ILE A 36 3.67 3.23 11.35
CA ILE A 36 3.43 4.45 10.56
C ILE A 36 1.93 4.63 10.28
N THR A 37 1.24 3.54 9.90
CA THR A 37 -0.22 3.57 9.68
C THR A 37 -0.96 3.88 10.98
N GLU A 38 -0.53 3.30 12.12
CA GLU A 38 -1.11 3.58 13.43
C GLU A 38 -0.93 5.05 13.82
N ARG A 39 0.25 5.63 13.58
CA ARG A 39 0.48 7.06 13.80
C ARG A 39 -0.46 7.92 12.95
N LEU A 40 -0.66 7.57 11.68
CA LEU A 40 -1.64 8.27 10.83
C LEU A 40 -3.03 8.22 11.45
N LEU A 41 -3.52 7.04 11.81
CA LEU A 41 -4.84 6.85 12.41
C LEU A 41 -5.01 7.66 13.70
N ARG A 42 -3.99 7.66 14.58
CA ARG A 42 -4.00 8.45 15.81
C ARG A 42 -3.99 9.96 15.55
N ASN A 43 -3.20 10.43 14.59
CA ASN A 43 -3.14 11.85 14.20
C ASN A 43 -4.47 12.33 13.60
N VAL A 44 -5.16 11.48 12.87
CA VAL A 44 -6.52 11.74 12.36
C VAL A 44 -7.53 11.83 13.50
N GLY A 45 -7.24 11.22 14.64
CA GLY A 45 -8.12 11.18 15.81
C GLY A 45 -9.10 10.01 15.74
N ILE A 46 -8.59 8.80 15.35
CA ILE A 46 -9.37 7.56 15.52
C ILE A 46 -9.71 7.36 16.99
N ASP A 47 -10.96 6.98 17.27
CA ASP A 47 -11.46 6.80 18.63
C ASP A 47 -12.39 5.60 18.73
N ALA A 48 -12.65 5.15 19.95
CA ALA A 48 -13.53 4.04 20.26
C ALA A 48 -14.95 4.25 19.68
N GLY A 49 -15.53 3.18 19.15
CA GLY A 49 -16.88 3.20 18.59
C GLY A 49 -17.00 3.78 17.17
N MET A 50 -15.92 4.30 16.59
CA MET A 50 -15.96 4.86 15.24
C MET A 50 -16.27 3.81 14.18
N ARG A 51 -16.94 4.26 13.10
CA ARG A 51 -17.21 3.51 11.88
C ARG A 51 -16.20 3.89 10.80
N ILE A 52 -15.43 2.91 10.31
CA ILE A 52 -14.30 3.16 9.40
C ILE A 52 -14.46 2.37 8.11
N LEU A 53 -14.12 3.01 6.97
CA LEU A 53 -13.98 2.37 5.67
C LEU A 53 -12.50 2.29 5.28
N ASP A 54 -12.05 1.09 4.96
CA ASP A 54 -10.71 0.80 4.44
C ASP A 54 -10.79 0.51 2.94
N LEU A 55 -10.24 1.40 2.11
CA LEU A 55 -10.24 1.35 0.66
C LEU A 55 -9.09 0.49 0.14
N GLY A 56 -9.38 -0.51 -0.71
CA GLY A 56 -8.37 -1.42 -1.21
C GLY A 56 -7.71 -2.19 -0.07
N CYS A 57 -8.53 -2.76 0.83
CA CYS A 57 -8.09 -3.31 2.10
C CYS A 57 -7.11 -4.50 1.96
N GLY A 58 -7.02 -5.12 0.77
CA GLY A 58 -6.15 -6.26 0.52
C GLY A 58 -6.37 -7.39 1.53
N ALA A 59 -5.29 -7.87 2.13
CA ALA A 59 -5.34 -8.92 3.17
C ALA A 59 -5.81 -8.42 4.56
N GLY A 60 -6.33 -7.19 4.67
CA GLY A 60 -6.98 -6.65 5.85
C GLY A 60 -6.07 -6.04 6.91
N ASP A 61 -4.80 -5.75 6.61
CA ASP A 61 -3.86 -5.25 7.62
C ASP A 61 -4.29 -3.93 8.25
N VAL A 62 -4.75 -2.96 7.44
CA VAL A 62 -5.26 -1.68 7.92
C VAL A 62 -6.61 -1.85 8.62
N SER A 63 -7.49 -2.68 8.05
CA SER A 63 -8.79 -3.00 8.66
C SER A 63 -8.65 -3.58 10.06
N MET A 64 -7.73 -4.53 10.26
CA MET A 64 -7.49 -5.15 11.58
C MET A 64 -6.87 -4.16 12.56
N LEU A 65 -5.90 -3.36 12.13
CA LEU A 65 -5.35 -2.29 12.95
C LEU A 65 -6.42 -1.28 13.38
N ALA A 66 -7.27 -0.85 12.45
CA ALA A 66 -8.37 0.07 12.76
C ALA A 66 -9.36 -0.56 13.75
N ALA A 67 -9.68 -1.86 13.60
CA ALA A 67 -10.59 -2.58 14.48
C ALA A 67 -10.06 -2.67 15.92
N GLU A 68 -8.77 -2.91 16.09
CA GLU A 68 -8.12 -2.89 17.41
C GLU A 68 -8.22 -1.50 18.08
N LEU A 69 -8.11 -0.43 17.27
CA LEU A 69 -8.13 0.94 17.79
C LEU A 69 -9.54 1.44 18.14
N VAL A 70 -10.58 1.05 17.36
CA VAL A 70 -11.95 1.45 17.64
C VAL A 70 -12.66 0.57 18.66
N GLY A 71 -12.10 -0.62 18.91
CA GLY A 71 -12.69 -1.59 19.87
C GLY A 71 -14.02 -2.20 19.38
N PRO A 72 -14.63 -3.06 20.22
CA PRO A 72 -15.78 -3.88 19.83
C PRO A 72 -17.07 -3.09 19.54
N GLU A 73 -17.19 -1.88 20.05
CA GLU A 73 -18.34 -0.99 19.79
C GLU A 73 -18.21 -0.25 18.45
N GLY A 74 -17.03 -0.27 17.81
CA GLY A 74 -16.79 0.28 16.48
C GLY A 74 -17.16 -0.68 15.38
N SER A 75 -17.01 -0.25 14.13
CA SER A 75 -17.24 -1.10 12.96
C SER A 75 -16.31 -0.75 11.82
N ILE A 76 -15.75 -1.78 11.16
CA ILE A 76 -14.87 -1.62 10.02
C ILE A 76 -15.53 -2.26 8.79
N VAL A 77 -15.48 -1.55 7.69
CA VAL A 77 -15.80 -2.08 6.36
C VAL A 77 -14.54 -2.02 5.52
N GLY A 78 -14.00 -3.17 5.13
CA GLY A 78 -12.91 -3.26 4.16
C GLY A 78 -13.46 -3.56 2.78
N ILE A 79 -13.09 -2.79 1.76
CA ILE A 79 -13.44 -3.09 0.37
C ILE A 79 -12.21 -3.36 -0.47
N ASP A 80 -12.32 -4.34 -1.37
CA ASP A 80 -11.31 -4.67 -2.38
C ASP A 80 -11.97 -5.25 -3.62
N ARG A 81 -11.32 -5.17 -4.78
CA ARG A 81 -11.81 -5.76 -6.04
C ARG A 81 -11.63 -7.27 -6.09
N SER A 82 -10.60 -7.79 -5.41
CA SER A 82 -10.23 -9.21 -5.41
C SER A 82 -10.94 -9.99 -4.31
N GLN A 83 -11.84 -10.89 -4.71
CA GLN A 83 -12.49 -11.82 -3.78
C GLN A 83 -11.48 -12.76 -3.10
N GLU A 84 -10.39 -13.13 -3.78
CA GLU A 84 -9.37 -14.03 -3.25
C GLU A 84 -8.68 -13.41 -2.04
N VAL A 85 -8.22 -12.15 -2.15
CA VAL A 85 -7.55 -11.48 -1.04
C VAL A 85 -8.51 -11.17 0.10
N LEU A 86 -9.79 -10.89 -0.21
CA LEU A 86 -10.83 -10.71 0.82
C LEU A 86 -11.12 -12.00 1.61
N ASN A 87 -11.01 -13.17 0.98
CA ASN A 87 -11.13 -14.44 1.70
C ASN A 87 -10.01 -14.61 2.73
N VAL A 88 -8.78 -14.20 2.37
CA VAL A 88 -7.65 -14.17 3.30
C VAL A 88 -7.91 -13.18 4.44
N ALA A 89 -8.39 -11.98 4.13
CA ALA A 89 -8.71 -10.96 5.13
C ALA A 89 -9.78 -11.44 6.12
N LYS A 90 -10.85 -12.11 5.63
CA LYS A 90 -11.92 -12.70 6.46
C LYS A 90 -11.38 -13.75 7.41
N GLU A 91 -10.54 -14.66 6.91
CA GLU A 91 -9.97 -15.72 7.75
C GLU A 91 -9.06 -15.13 8.82
N ARG A 92 -8.20 -14.20 8.49
CA ARG A 92 -7.33 -13.50 9.46
C ARG A 92 -8.12 -12.76 10.54
N ALA A 93 -9.20 -12.05 10.16
CA ALA A 93 -10.06 -11.37 11.13
C ALA A 93 -10.76 -12.37 12.06
N ARG A 94 -11.22 -13.52 11.52
CA ARG A 94 -11.82 -14.61 12.30
C ARG A 94 -10.82 -15.21 13.31
N GLU A 95 -9.59 -15.50 12.87
CA GLU A 95 -8.51 -15.99 13.71
C GLU A 95 -8.13 -15.00 14.83
N GLY A 96 -8.16 -13.70 14.50
CA GLY A 96 -7.92 -12.62 15.45
C GLY A 96 -9.10 -12.27 16.36
N GLY A 97 -10.25 -12.95 16.23
CA GLY A 97 -11.45 -12.66 17.03
C GLY A 97 -12.09 -11.28 16.74
N LEU A 98 -11.82 -10.69 15.58
CA LEU A 98 -12.27 -9.35 15.21
C LEU A 98 -13.64 -9.42 14.47
N HIS A 99 -14.71 -9.62 15.24
CA HIS A 99 -16.05 -9.86 14.68
C HIS A 99 -16.76 -8.62 14.16
N HIS A 100 -16.27 -7.42 14.44
CA HIS A 100 -16.80 -6.12 14.01
C HIS A 100 -16.19 -5.60 12.70
N ILE A 101 -15.50 -6.48 11.95
CA ILE A 101 -15.02 -6.19 10.60
C ILE A 101 -15.90 -6.92 9.58
N SER A 102 -16.28 -6.22 8.53
CA SER A 102 -16.89 -6.80 7.34
C SER A 102 -16.05 -6.51 6.09
N PHE A 103 -15.95 -7.50 5.19
CA PHE A 103 -15.22 -7.38 3.94
C PHE A 103 -16.15 -7.55 2.76
N VAL A 104 -16.13 -6.58 1.82
CA VAL A 104 -17.04 -6.49 0.69
C VAL A 104 -16.24 -6.40 -0.62
N GLN A 105 -16.58 -7.24 -1.59
CA GLN A 105 -16.01 -7.13 -2.92
C GLN A 105 -16.66 -5.95 -3.65
N ALA A 106 -15.90 -4.88 -3.83
CA ALA A 106 -16.34 -3.68 -4.53
C ALA A 106 -15.15 -2.85 -5.02
N SER A 107 -15.39 -2.06 -6.07
CA SER A 107 -14.54 -0.89 -6.36
C SER A 107 -15.09 0.33 -5.63
N ILE A 108 -14.26 1.35 -5.42
CA ILE A 108 -14.69 2.59 -4.77
C ILE A 108 -15.79 3.31 -5.59
N GLU A 109 -15.79 3.16 -6.91
CA GLU A 109 -16.74 3.76 -7.82
C GLU A 109 -18.14 3.13 -7.69
N ALA A 110 -18.17 1.81 -7.41
CA ALA A 110 -19.41 1.03 -7.29
C ALA A 110 -19.91 0.91 -5.85
N PHE A 111 -19.06 1.24 -4.86
CA PHE A 111 -19.41 1.09 -3.47
C PHE A 111 -20.34 2.21 -2.99
N SER A 112 -21.38 1.82 -2.27
CA SER A 112 -22.28 2.74 -1.57
C SER A 112 -22.56 2.21 -0.17
N ALA A 113 -22.77 3.10 0.77
CA ALA A 113 -23.12 2.78 2.14
C ALA A 113 -24.42 3.48 2.53
N ARG A 114 -25.23 2.83 3.37
CA ARG A 114 -26.46 3.43 3.91
C ARG A 114 -26.17 4.57 4.87
N GLU A 115 -25.10 4.41 5.65
CA GLU A 115 -24.65 5.37 6.64
C GLU A 115 -23.22 5.78 6.32
N PRO A 116 -22.87 7.07 6.47
CA PRO A 116 -21.53 7.55 6.23
C PRO A 116 -20.55 7.04 7.30
N PHE A 117 -19.25 7.20 7.03
CA PHE A 117 -18.16 6.79 7.90
C PHE A 117 -17.57 7.97 8.66
N ASP A 118 -17.05 7.70 9.86
CA ASP A 118 -16.28 8.66 10.64
C ASP A 118 -14.91 8.93 10.00
N LEU A 119 -14.33 7.87 9.44
CA LEU A 119 -13.03 7.91 8.76
C LEU A 119 -13.05 6.98 7.54
N VAL A 120 -12.54 7.49 6.44
CA VAL A 120 -12.19 6.69 5.26
C VAL A 120 -10.69 6.72 5.11
N ILE A 121 -10.07 5.53 5.04
CA ILE A 121 -8.62 5.38 4.89
C ILE A 121 -8.28 4.55 3.66
N GLY A 122 -7.14 4.85 3.02
CA GLY A 122 -6.52 4.02 2.00
C GLY A 122 -5.01 3.94 2.21
N ARG A 123 -4.44 2.73 2.04
CA ARG A 123 -2.99 2.54 2.04
C ARG A 123 -2.53 1.98 0.71
N TYR A 124 -1.62 2.69 0.04
CA TYR A 124 -1.10 2.32 -1.28
C TYR A 124 -2.20 2.15 -2.33
N ILE A 125 -3.20 3.03 -2.27
CA ILE A 125 -4.35 2.98 -3.19
C ILE A 125 -4.23 4.00 -4.33
N LEU A 126 -3.79 5.22 -4.06
CA LEU A 126 -3.70 6.27 -5.06
C LEU A 126 -2.62 5.98 -6.11
N ILE A 127 -1.55 5.30 -5.73
CA ILE A 127 -0.46 4.90 -6.64
C ILE A 127 -0.94 3.97 -7.77
N HIS A 128 -2.04 3.24 -7.55
CA HIS A 128 -2.65 2.32 -8.53
C HIS A 128 -3.77 2.95 -9.36
N GLN A 129 -4.11 4.23 -9.13
CA GLN A 129 -5.24 4.88 -9.80
C GLN A 129 -4.80 5.72 -10.99
N SER A 130 -5.48 5.56 -12.12
CA SER A 130 -5.37 6.49 -13.25
C SER A 130 -6.03 7.84 -12.95
N GLU A 131 -7.10 7.84 -12.15
CA GLU A 131 -7.91 9.00 -11.80
C GLU A 131 -7.97 9.22 -10.27
N PRO A 132 -6.84 9.58 -9.61
CA PRO A 132 -6.76 9.69 -8.16
C PRO A 132 -7.69 10.78 -7.58
N VAL A 133 -7.89 11.86 -8.32
CA VAL A 133 -8.80 12.95 -7.94
C VAL A 133 -10.26 12.48 -7.90
N THR A 134 -10.66 11.65 -8.85
CA THR A 134 -12.00 11.05 -8.88
C THR A 134 -12.20 10.08 -7.70
N LEU A 135 -11.18 9.27 -7.39
CA LEU A 135 -11.21 8.40 -6.21
C LEU A 135 -11.38 9.21 -4.93
N LEU A 136 -10.61 10.30 -4.75
CA LEU A 136 -10.72 11.18 -3.59
C LEU A 136 -12.11 11.79 -3.42
N ARG A 137 -12.73 12.26 -4.53
CA ARG A 137 -14.11 12.78 -4.52
C ARG A 137 -15.13 11.71 -4.12
N ASN A 138 -14.98 10.49 -4.62
CA ASN A 138 -15.88 9.39 -4.28
C ASN A 138 -15.70 8.98 -2.82
N ALA A 139 -14.47 8.88 -2.33
CA ALA A 139 -14.16 8.59 -0.94
C ALA A 139 -14.74 9.65 0.01
N ALA A 140 -14.60 10.93 -0.32
CA ALA A 140 -15.12 12.04 0.47
C ALA A 140 -16.65 12.00 0.64
N ARG A 141 -17.40 11.54 -0.36
CA ARG A 141 -18.86 11.39 -0.28
C ARG A 141 -19.32 10.33 0.74
N LEU A 142 -18.44 9.43 1.12
CA LEU A 142 -18.70 8.38 2.09
C LEU A 142 -18.38 8.81 3.53
N VAL A 143 -17.73 9.96 3.70
CA VAL A 143 -17.40 10.54 5.01
C VAL A 143 -18.55 11.41 5.51
N ARG A 144 -18.89 11.29 6.79
CA ARG A 144 -19.87 12.21 7.42
C ARG A 144 -19.33 13.62 7.56
N PRO A 145 -20.15 14.65 7.69
CA PRO A 145 -19.70 15.98 8.07
C PRO A 145 -18.88 15.95 9.38
N GLY A 146 -17.70 16.58 9.37
CA GLY A 146 -16.76 16.55 10.50
C GLY A 146 -15.94 15.25 10.63
N GLY A 147 -16.17 14.28 9.78
CA GLY A 147 -15.35 13.08 9.66
C GLY A 147 -14.01 13.35 8.96
N ALA A 148 -13.27 12.33 8.62
CA ALA A 148 -11.93 12.49 8.05
C ALA A 148 -11.67 11.55 6.86
N LEU A 149 -10.74 11.98 6.01
CA LEU A 149 -10.20 11.21 4.90
C LEU A 149 -8.68 11.11 5.10
N ALA A 150 -8.11 9.90 5.02
CA ALA A 150 -6.69 9.64 5.27
C ALA A 150 -6.08 8.73 4.22
N PHE A 151 -4.83 9.01 3.83
CA PHE A 151 -4.07 8.19 2.89
C PHE A 151 -2.64 7.98 3.38
N HIS A 152 -2.16 6.76 3.21
CA HIS A 152 -0.77 6.36 3.45
C HIS A 152 -0.20 5.83 2.14
N GLU A 153 0.65 6.62 1.49
CA GLU A 153 1.22 6.30 0.18
C GLU A 153 2.73 6.12 0.25
N VAL A 154 3.25 5.23 -0.60
CA VAL A 154 4.70 5.06 -0.77
C VAL A 154 5.23 6.06 -1.78
N ARG A 155 6.33 6.72 -1.45
CA ARG A 155 7.13 7.49 -2.39
C ARG A 155 8.27 6.63 -2.89
N VAL A 156 8.18 6.18 -4.13
CA VAL A 156 9.20 5.37 -4.78
C VAL A 156 10.22 6.32 -5.45
N GLY A 157 11.17 6.81 -4.67
CA GLY A 157 12.17 7.78 -5.13
C GLY A 157 13.60 7.24 -5.16
N ASP A 158 14.56 8.12 -5.48
CA ASP A 158 15.99 7.81 -5.52
C ASP A 158 16.64 7.72 -4.13
N ASP A 159 15.85 7.94 -3.08
CA ASP A 159 16.27 8.01 -1.71
C ASP A 159 16.24 6.65 -0.96
N THR A 160 15.95 5.55 -1.68
CA THR A 160 16.10 4.17 -1.22
C THR A 160 17.51 3.69 -1.54
N GLY A 161 18.40 3.71 -0.57
CA GLY A 161 19.81 3.41 -0.80
C GLY A 161 20.52 2.88 0.43
N SER A 162 21.86 2.87 0.39
CA SER A 162 22.73 2.39 1.46
C SER A 162 23.89 3.34 1.73
N PHE A 163 24.34 3.43 3.00
CA PHE A 163 25.51 4.21 3.37
C PHE A 163 26.28 3.54 4.53
N PRO A 164 27.56 3.13 4.33
CA PRO A 164 28.30 3.09 3.08
C PRO A 164 27.60 2.32 1.96
N HIS A 165 27.96 2.63 0.71
CA HIS A 165 27.35 2.05 -0.49
C HIS A 165 27.49 0.52 -0.55
N VAL A 166 26.38 -0.18 -0.68
CA VAL A 166 26.29 -1.64 -0.88
C VAL A 166 25.69 -1.91 -2.27
N PRO A 167 26.51 -2.28 -3.26
CA PRO A 167 26.08 -2.40 -4.64
C PRO A 167 24.86 -3.33 -4.85
N LEU A 168 24.81 -4.44 -4.10
CA LEU A 168 23.69 -5.40 -4.19
C LEU A 168 22.36 -4.78 -3.72
N TRP A 169 22.38 -4.05 -2.60
CA TRP A 169 21.21 -3.35 -2.08
C TRP A 169 20.68 -2.31 -3.08
N ASP A 170 21.58 -1.42 -3.50
CA ASP A 170 21.21 -0.30 -4.37
C ASP A 170 20.73 -0.77 -5.75
N ARG A 171 21.36 -1.84 -6.28
CA ARG A 171 20.90 -2.46 -7.52
C ARG A 171 19.52 -3.07 -7.38
N THR A 172 19.24 -3.79 -6.29
CA THR A 172 17.94 -4.39 -6.03
C THR A 172 16.85 -3.31 -5.92
N ALA A 173 17.11 -2.25 -5.17
CA ALA A 173 16.21 -1.10 -5.04
C ALA A 173 15.94 -0.42 -6.39
N ASN A 174 16.98 -0.27 -7.23
CA ASN A 174 16.85 0.31 -8.57
C ASN A 174 16.01 -0.54 -9.52
N LEU A 175 16.12 -1.88 -9.48
CA LEU A 175 15.28 -2.77 -10.27
C LEU A 175 13.80 -2.61 -9.92
N ILE A 176 13.48 -2.57 -8.63
CA ILE A 176 12.13 -2.35 -8.12
C ILE A 176 11.59 -0.99 -8.57
N ARG A 177 12.39 0.07 -8.41
CA ARG A 177 12.02 1.41 -8.83
C ARG A 177 11.69 1.47 -10.33
N ASN A 178 12.53 0.90 -11.17
CA ASN A 178 12.33 0.88 -12.63
C ASN A 178 11.07 0.09 -13.00
N ALA A 179 10.83 -1.05 -12.36
CA ALA A 179 9.62 -1.83 -12.58
C ALA A 179 8.36 -1.02 -12.18
N PHE A 180 8.35 -0.35 -11.05
CA PHE A 180 7.24 0.48 -10.62
C PHE A 180 7.03 1.70 -11.50
N GLN A 181 8.09 2.41 -11.88
CA GLN A 181 7.99 3.57 -12.76
C GLN A 181 7.31 3.24 -14.10
N SER A 182 7.49 2.02 -14.58
CA SER A 182 6.93 1.58 -15.86
C SER A 182 5.55 0.93 -15.74
N SER A 183 5.14 0.47 -14.55
CA SER A 183 3.91 -0.30 -14.35
C SER A 183 2.84 0.39 -13.52
N LEU A 184 3.20 1.36 -12.68
CA LEU A 184 2.26 2.08 -11.84
C LEU A 184 1.59 3.22 -12.59
N GLN A 185 0.27 3.33 -12.47
CA GLN A 185 -0.51 4.34 -13.17
C GLN A 185 -0.28 5.74 -12.63
N ASN A 186 -0.04 5.85 -11.33
CA ASN A 186 0.21 7.13 -10.66
C ASN A 186 1.46 7.03 -9.78
N TYR A 187 2.61 6.80 -10.41
CA TYR A 187 3.90 6.64 -9.75
C TYR A 187 4.24 7.76 -8.76
N TYR A 188 3.81 9.00 -9.05
CA TYR A 188 4.03 10.17 -8.21
C TYR A 188 2.88 10.48 -7.25
N ALA A 189 2.03 9.50 -6.91
CA ALA A 189 0.88 9.73 -6.03
C ALA A 189 1.26 10.40 -4.71
N ALA A 190 2.30 9.89 -4.05
CA ALA A 190 2.77 10.41 -2.78
C ALA A 190 3.34 11.84 -2.87
N ASP A 191 3.95 12.20 -4.01
CA ASP A 191 4.51 13.55 -4.24
C ASP A 191 3.43 14.59 -4.53
N ARG A 192 2.23 14.17 -4.93
CA ARG A 192 1.13 15.02 -5.40
C ARG A 192 -0.09 15.03 -4.48
N LEU A 193 0.01 14.55 -3.25
CA LEU A 193 -1.13 14.47 -2.34
C LEU A 193 -1.81 15.82 -2.14
N VAL A 194 -1.06 16.90 -1.91
CA VAL A 194 -1.63 18.26 -1.78
C VAL A 194 -2.37 18.67 -3.05
N GLN A 195 -1.80 18.44 -4.21
CA GLN A 195 -2.42 18.74 -5.50
C GLN A 195 -3.71 17.94 -5.69
N HIS A 196 -3.67 16.63 -5.44
CA HIS A 196 -4.83 15.75 -5.59
C HIS A 196 -5.99 16.15 -4.67
N PHE A 197 -5.70 16.49 -3.40
CA PHE A 197 -6.72 16.98 -2.47
C PHE A 197 -7.33 18.31 -2.95
N SER A 198 -6.49 19.26 -3.37
CA SER A 198 -6.93 20.57 -3.90
C SER A 198 -7.80 20.41 -5.15
N GLU A 199 -7.38 19.62 -6.13
CA GLU A 199 -8.14 19.35 -7.36
C GLU A 199 -9.43 18.58 -7.10
N ALA A 200 -9.49 17.78 -6.03
CA ALA A 200 -10.71 17.14 -5.57
C ALA A 200 -11.69 18.09 -4.90
N GLY A 201 -11.28 19.34 -4.61
CA GLY A 201 -12.08 20.32 -3.87
C GLY A 201 -12.15 20.03 -2.36
N LEU A 202 -11.15 19.31 -1.85
CA LEU A 202 -11.05 18.94 -0.43
C LEU A 202 -10.21 19.94 0.35
N PRO A 203 -10.35 20.01 1.69
CA PRO A 203 -9.50 20.82 2.53
C PRO A 203 -8.02 20.45 2.37
N TYR A 204 -7.14 21.40 2.66
CA TYR A 204 -5.70 21.19 2.62
C TYR A 204 -5.29 20.09 3.60
N PRO A 205 -4.59 19.03 3.16
CA PRO A 205 -4.27 17.92 4.03
C PRO A 205 -3.14 18.27 5.00
N HIS A 206 -3.21 17.75 6.22
CA HIS A 206 -2.04 17.59 7.07
C HIS A 206 -1.17 16.47 6.51
N LEU A 207 0.15 16.63 6.58
CA LEU A 207 1.08 15.63 6.08
C LEU A 207 2.19 15.33 7.08
N PHE A 208 2.67 14.10 7.05
CA PHE A 208 3.97 13.74 7.59
C PHE A 208 4.63 12.67 6.69
N CYS A 209 5.94 12.52 6.84
CA CYS A 209 6.71 11.53 6.11
C CYS A 209 7.63 10.79 7.06
N GLU A 210 7.70 9.45 6.92
CA GLU A 210 8.63 8.60 7.65
C GLU A 210 9.39 7.67 6.71
N LYS A 211 10.55 7.22 7.15
CA LYS A 211 11.35 6.21 6.45
C LYS A 211 11.75 5.11 7.41
N LEU A 212 11.67 3.89 6.92
CA LEU A 212 12.27 2.75 7.61
C LEU A 212 13.78 2.77 7.36
N VAL A 213 14.53 2.58 8.42
CA VAL A 213 16.00 2.52 8.39
C VAL A 213 16.41 1.20 9.00
N GLY A 214 17.31 0.48 8.34
CA GLY A 214 17.85 -0.80 8.77
C GLY A 214 19.38 -0.83 8.72
N GLY A 215 19.95 -2.03 8.92
CA GLY A 215 21.40 -2.26 8.90
C GLY A 215 21.83 -3.38 9.84
N SER A 216 21.04 -3.69 10.89
CA SER A 216 21.24 -4.86 11.74
C SER A 216 20.85 -6.16 11.04
N ALA A 217 21.37 -7.30 11.51
CA ALA A 217 21.12 -8.60 10.88
C ALA A 217 19.64 -9.04 10.90
N ASP A 218 18.84 -8.47 11.81
CA ASP A 218 17.41 -8.74 12.00
C ASP A 218 16.49 -7.74 11.28
N SER A 219 17.06 -6.84 10.48
CA SER A 219 16.25 -5.84 9.75
C SER A 219 15.24 -6.50 8.81
N PRO A 220 13.93 -6.17 8.90
CA PRO A 220 12.91 -6.73 8.03
C PRO A 220 13.01 -6.23 6.58
N LEU A 221 13.80 -5.22 6.33
CA LEU A 221 13.96 -4.63 4.99
C LEU A 221 14.60 -5.60 3.99
N TYR A 222 15.41 -6.57 4.45
CA TYR A 222 16.04 -7.56 3.55
C TYR A 222 15.00 -8.48 2.91
N GLY A 223 14.17 -9.09 3.74
CA GLY A 223 13.07 -9.96 3.30
C GLY A 223 12.08 -9.19 2.46
N TRP A 224 11.64 -8.02 2.94
CA TRP A 224 10.69 -7.19 2.22
C TRP A 224 11.19 -6.81 0.81
N LEU A 225 12.45 -6.40 0.66
CA LEU A 225 13.01 -6.01 -0.64
C LEU A 225 13.12 -7.23 -1.59
N ALA A 226 13.53 -8.38 -1.06
CA ALA A 226 13.66 -9.62 -1.83
C ALA A 226 12.28 -10.15 -2.29
N GLU A 227 11.29 -10.22 -1.39
CA GLU A 227 9.92 -10.62 -1.69
C GLU A 227 9.26 -9.68 -2.71
N LEU A 228 9.46 -8.37 -2.57
CA LEU A 228 8.92 -7.38 -3.50
C LEU A 228 9.51 -7.55 -4.90
N LEU A 229 10.83 -7.74 -5.02
CA LEU A 229 11.45 -7.99 -6.32
C LEU A 229 10.94 -9.30 -6.95
N GLN A 230 10.74 -10.34 -6.15
CA GLN A 230 10.17 -11.61 -6.61
C GLN A 230 8.74 -11.43 -7.15
N SER A 231 7.90 -10.67 -6.46
CA SER A 231 6.53 -10.37 -6.93
C SER A 231 6.52 -9.55 -8.22
N LEU A 232 7.58 -8.78 -8.49
CA LEU A 232 7.74 -7.98 -9.70
C LEU A 232 8.39 -8.75 -10.87
N GLN A 233 8.81 -10.02 -10.67
CA GLN A 233 9.47 -10.80 -11.73
C GLN A 233 8.67 -10.83 -13.05
N PRO A 234 7.34 -11.06 -13.07
CA PRO A 234 6.58 -11.04 -14.32
C PRO A 234 6.61 -9.69 -15.05
N GLN A 235 6.74 -8.59 -14.32
CA GLN A 235 6.87 -7.24 -14.89
C GLN A 235 8.26 -7.04 -15.49
N LEU A 236 9.30 -7.42 -14.74
CA LEU A 236 10.69 -7.35 -15.21
C LEU A 236 10.89 -8.14 -16.49
N ASP A 237 10.33 -9.36 -16.57
CA ASP A 237 10.40 -10.23 -17.75
C ASP A 237 9.71 -9.58 -18.97
N ARG A 238 8.52 -9.03 -18.80
CA ARG A 238 7.78 -8.31 -19.85
C ARG A 238 8.55 -7.10 -20.38
N MET A 239 9.23 -6.38 -19.48
CA MET A 239 10.02 -5.19 -19.81
C MET A 239 11.41 -5.53 -20.35
N ARG A 240 11.78 -6.82 -20.40
CA ARG A 240 13.13 -7.29 -20.76
C ARG A 240 14.23 -6.64 -19.88
N ILE A 241 13.88 -6.29 -18.65
CA ILE A 241 14.87 -5.85 -17.66
C ILE A 241 15.52 -7.09 -17.10
N VAL A 242 16.64 -7.47 -17.71
CA VAL A 242 17.44 -8.61 -17.25
C VAL A 242 18.30 -8.14 -16.08
N PRO A 243 18.18 -8.76 -14.90
CA PRO A 243 19.11 -8.51 -13.80
C PRO A 243 20.47 -9.08 -14.17
N GLY A 244 21.26 -8.51 -14.97
CA GLY A 244 22.60 -8.92 -15.44
C GLY A 244 23.13 -10.27 -14.94
N ASP A 245 24.05 -10.89 -15.65
CA ASP A 245 24.50 -12.28 -15.52
C ASP A 245 24.91 -12.77 -14.12
N THR A 246 25.15 -11.86 -13.18
CA THR A 246 25.57 -12.16 -11.78
C THR A 246 24.46 -11.98 -10.75
N PHE A 247 23.25 -11.54 -11.15
CA PHE A 247 22.15 -11.33 -10.26
C PHE A 247 21.22 -12.54 -10.23
N THR A 248 21.03 -13.15 -9.08
CA THR A 248 20.10 -14.27 -8.88
C THR A 248 19.11 -13.93 -7.77
N MET A 249 17.88 -14.44 -7.87
CA MET A 249 16.84 -14.32 -6.84
C MET A 249 17.06 -15.30 -5.70
N GLU A 250 17.73 -16.44 -5.97
CA GLU A 250 17.97 -17.46 -4.96
C GLU A 250 18.78 -16.90 -3.78
N GLY A 251 18.25 -17.06 -2.57
CA GLY A 251 18.88 -16.58 -1.34
C GLY A 251 19.14 -15.06 -1.29
N LEU A 252 18.42 -14.26 -2.07
CA LEU A 252 18.63 -12.82 -2.17
C LEU A 252 18.57 -12.13 -0.80
N GLU A 253 17.59 -12.47 0.04
CA GLU A 253 17.47 -11.92 1.39
C GLU A 253 18.77 -12.09 2.21
N ASN A 254 19.30 -13.32 2.26
CA ASN A 254 20.53 -13.60 3.01
C ASN A 254 21.73 -12.84 2.43
N ARG A 255 21.85 -12.79 1.12
CA ARG A 255 22.94 -12.06 0.45
C ARG A 255 22.87 -10.55 0.68
N LEU A 256 21.66 -9.98 0.71
CA LEU A 256 21.45 -8.56 1.07
C LEU A 256 21.87 -8.32 2.52
N ARG A 257 21.43 -9.20 3.44
CA ARG A 257 21.81 -9.13 4.86
C ARG A 257 23.32 -9.18 5.04
N ASP A 258 23.95 -10.21 4.48
CA ASP A 258 25.38 -10.44 4.64
C ASP A 258 26.20 -9.25 4.10
N ALA A 259 25.87 -8.77 2.90
CA ALA A 259 26.56 -7.64 2.28
C ALA A 259 26.40 -6.33 3.09
N VAL A 260 25.21 -6.07 3.63
CA VAL A 260 24.95 -4.87 4.43
C VAL A 260 25.65 -4.94 5.78
N VAL A 261 25.59 -6.09 6.45
CA VAL A 261 26.22 -6.30 7.76
C VAL A 261 27.74 -6.27 7.64
N GLU A 262 28.33 -6.91 6.62
CA GLU A 262 29.77 -6.88 6.35
C GLU A 262 30.26 -5.44 6.08
N ALA A 263 29.51 -4.69 5.28
CA ALA A 263 29.81 -3.28 4.99
C ALA A 263 29.54 -2.35 6.18
N ARG A 264 28.93 -2.83 7.27
CA ARG A 264 28.42 -2.00 8.38
C ARG A 264 27.58 -0.83 7.89
N SER A 265 26.76 -1.10 6.90
CA SER A 265 25.99 -0.09 6.18
C SER A 265 24.62 0.13 6.83
N GLN A 266 24.17 1.37 6.79
CA GLN A 266 22.79 1.75 7.05
C GLN A 266 22.01 1.72 5.73
N ILE A 267 20.86 1.08 5.74
CA ILE A 267 19.97 0.97 4.58
C ILE A 267 18.68 1.72 4.80
N PHE A 268 18.15 2.29 3.73
CA PHE A 268 16.93 3.09 3.74
C PHE A 268 15.86 2.44 2.88
N GLY A 269 14.67 2.26 3.45
CA GLY A 269 13.47 1.91 2.70
C GLY A 269 12.88 3.13 1.99
N PRO A 270 11.83 2.97 1.17
CA PRO A 270 11.13 4.08 0.54
C PRO A 270 10.42 4.95 1.57
N ALA A 271 10.31 6.24 1.27
CA ALA A 271 9.58 7.17 2.12
C ALA A 271 8.07 6.84 2.14
N GLN A 272 7.48 6.94 3.32
CA GLN A 272 6.07 6.71 3.59
C GLN A 272 5.41 8.05 3.85
N VAL A 273 4.56 8.51 2.94
CA VAL A 273 3.89 9.80 3.02
C VAL A 273 2.45 9.60 3.45
N CYS A 274 2.11 10.18 4.58
CA CYS A 274 0.78 10.13 5.15
C CYS A 274 0.12 11.50 5.03
N ALA A 275 -1.15 11.51 4.60
CA ALA A 275 -1.95 12.72 4.44
C ALA A 275 -3.35 12.52 4.99
N TRP A 276 -3.94 13.52 5.67
CA TRP A 276 -5.33 13.49 6.12
C TRP A 276 -5.96 14.87 6.16
N ALA A 277 -7.28 14.91 5.99
CA ALA A 277 -8.07 16.13 6.14
C ALA A 277 -9.41 15.80 6.81
N ARG A 278 -9.97 16.76 7.58
CA ARG A 278 -11.36 16.71 8.06
C ARG A 278 -12.27 17.37 7.06
N LEU A 279 -13.46 16.79 6.86
CA LEU A 279 -14.44 17.21 5.86
C LEU A 279 -15.65 17.91 6.48
#